data_cfc5da8c701691a599a59ab8058680f4
#
_entry.id   cfc5da8c701691a599a59ab8058680f4
#
_cell.length_a   1.000
_cell.length_b   1.000
_cell.length_c   1.000
_cell.angle_alpha   90.00
_cell.angle_beta   90.00
_cell.angle_gamma   90.00
#
_symmetry.space_group_name_H-M   'P 1'
#
loop_
_entity.id
_entity.type
_entity.pdbx_description
1 polymer ?
#
loop_
_entity_poly.entity_id
_entity_poly.type
_entity_poly.pdbx_seq_one_letter_code
_entity_poly.pdbx_strand_id
1 'polypeptide(L)'
;MSKTSTFQRHRSFLVLLSIVTAVRLFFAVYLRLVDDEAYYWEWGQHLDWSYLDHPPMTGWIGWLFSSIFGHNEFGVRLGPILIAALFLVLIYQFTRRLYGDDRIAFRAALLFSIIPLFSIGSFMLLPDAPLSLFWLLSLIIFYRIVESGNGNLWFALGVVWGLGMLSKYNMLALIGCVGLFLVLSAKHRFWLLRMKTWLGFLLG
;
A
#
# COMPACT_ATOMS: atom_id res chain seq x y z
N MET A 1 30.16 2.23 12.63
CA MET A 1 29.07 1.29 13.04
C MET A 1 29.41 -0.11 12.53
N SER A 2 29.45 -1.13 13.41
CA SER A 2 29.90 -2.49 13.07
C SER A 2 28.94 -3.17 12.07
N LYS A 3 29.49 -3.88 11.05
CA LYS A 3 28.73 -4.69 10.07
C LYS A 3 27.83 -5.74 10.73
N THR A 4 28.23 -6.26 11.90
CA THR A 4 27.44 -7.21 12.70
C THR A 4 26.11 -6.63 13.20
N SER A 5 26.05 -5.34 13.51
CA SER A 5 24.81 -4.69 13.98
C SER A 5 23.75 -4.52 12.87
N THR A 6 24.18 -4.27 11.65
CA THR A 6 23.28 -4.14 10.49
C THR A 6 22.66 -5.48 10.09
N PHE A 7 23.46 -6.55 10.07
CA PHE A 7 22.98 -7.90 9.77
C PHE A 7 21.93 -8.39 10.81
N GLN A 8 22.18 -8.17 12.10
CA GLN A 8 21.24 -8.53 13.17
C GLN A 8 19.91 -7.79 13.05
N ARG A 9 19.90 -6.53 12.60
CA ARG A 9 18.67 -5.73 12.48
C ARG A 9 17.83 -6.13 11.27
N HIS A 10 18.44 -6.46 10.14
CA HIS A 10 17.72 -7.07 9.03
C HIS A 10 17.08 -8.39 9.44
N ARG A 11 17.78 -9.21 10.23
CA ARG A 11 17.24 -10.45 10.79
C ARG A 11 16.03 -10.18 11.69
N SER A 12 16.09 -9.17 12.56
CA SER A 12 14.94 -8.79 13.42
C SER A 12 13.72 -8.38 12.61
N PHE A 13 13.91 -7.61 11.52
CA PHE A 13 12.82 -7.25 10.61
C PHE A 13 12.23 -8.48 9.91
N LEU A 14 13.06 -9.40 9.41
CA LEU A 14 12.59 -10.63 8.77
C LEU A 14 11.80 -11.51 9.76
N VAL A 15 12.26 -11.61 11.01
CA VAL A 15 11.54 -12.31 12.08
C VAL A 15 10.17 -11.65 12.34
N LEU A 16 10.12 -10.33 12.46
CA LEU A 16 8.85 -9.59 12.61
C LEU A 16 7.90 -9.87 11.43
N LEU A 17 8.39 -9.73 10.19
CA LEU A 17 7.62 -9.97 8.98
C LEU A 17 7.06 -11.40 8.95
N SER A 18 7.90 -12.39 9.26
CA SER A 18 7.49 -13.81 9.29
C SER A 18 6.44 -14.08 10.37
N ILE A 19 6.65 -13.58 11.60
CA ILE A 19 5.69 -13.77 12.71
C ILE A 19 4.36 -13.12 12.37
N VAL A 20 4.35 -11.85 11.95
CA VAL A 20 3.12 -11.12 11.67
C VAL A 20 2.36 -11.74 10.51
N THR A 21 3.07 -12.17 9.45
CA THR A 21 2.45 -12.86 8.32
C THR A 21 1.89 -14.22 8.72
N ALA A 22 2.63 -15.01 9.50
CA ALA A 22 2.16 -16.30 10.00
C ALA A 22 0.91 -16.17 10.89
N VAL A 23 0.89 -15.16 11.78
CA VAL A 23 -0.30 -14.87 12.61
C VAL A 23 -1.51 -14.50 11.75
N ARG A 24 -1.33 -13.68 10.73
CA ARG A 24 -2.42 -13.32 9.80
C ARG A 24 -2.93 -14.53 9.02
N LEU A 25 -2.02 -15.36 8.50
CA LEU A 25 -2.39 -16.60 7.81
C LEU A 25 -3.14 -17.58 8.74
N PHE A 26 -2.72 -17.68 10.00
CA PHE A 26 -3.42 -18.48 10.99
C PHE A 26 -4.87 -17.98 11.17
N PHE A 27 -5.06 -16.69 11.43
CA PHE A 27 -6.41 -16.13 11.59
C PHE A 27 -7.22 -16.16 10.29
N ALA A 28 -6.58 -16.09 9.12
CA ALA A 28 -7.25 -16.22 7.84
C ALA A 28 -7.97 -17.55 7.66
N VAL A 29 -7.43 -18.63 8.24
CA VAL A 29 -8.02 -19.97 8.17
C VAL A 29 -9.09 -20.19 9.24
N TYR A 30 -8.89 -19.67 10.46
CA TYR A 30 -9.73 -20.04 11.61
C TYR A 30 -10.90 -19.09 11.87
N LEU A 31 -10.82 -17.83 11.42
CA LEU A 31 -11.90 -16.87 11.63
C LEU A 31 -12.83 -16.85 10.41
N ARG A 32 -14.14 -16.89 10.67
CA ARG A 32 -15.15 -16.69 9.61
C ARG A 32 -15.03 -15.29 9.01
N LEU A 33 -15.49 -15.15 7.76
CA LEU A 33 -15.61 -13.83 7.15
C LEU A 33 -16.57 -12.96 7.96
N VAL A 34 -16.23 -11.69 8.12
CA VAL A 34 -17.16 -10.70 8.62
C VAL A 34 -18.03 -10.16 7.48
N ASP A 35 -19.13 -9.48 7.82
CA ASP A 35 -20.12 -9.03 6.84
C ASP A 35 -19.51 -8.20 5.70
N ASP A 36 -18.62 -7.27 6.02
CA ASP A 36 -17.91 -6.46 5.01
C ASP A 36 -17.04 -7.32 4.06
N GLU A 37 -16.33 -8.32 4.59
CA GLU A 37 -15.52 -9.20 3.74
C GLU A 37 -16.38 -10.04 2.81
N ALA A 38 -17.50 -10.55 3.31
CA ALA A 38 -18.45 -11.33 2.51
C ALA A 38 -19.06 -10.45 1.40
N TYR A 39 -19.39 -9.21 1.71
CA TYR A 39 -19.89 -8.21 0.77
C TYR A 39 -18.87 -7.93 -0.36
N TYR A 40 -17.62 -7.68 -0.03
CA TYR A 40 -16.58 -7.47 -1.05
C TYR A 40 -16.19 -8.75 -1.80
N TRP A 41 -16.31 -9.92 -1.17
CA TRP A 41 -16.12 -11.19 -1.85
C TRP A 41 -17.22 -11.42 -2.90
N GLU A 42 -18.47 -11.07 -2.61
CA GLU A 42 -19.59 -11.14 -3.56
C GLU A 42 -19.33 -10.30 -4.81
N TRP A 43 -18.68 -9.14 -4.69
CA TRP A 43 -18.25 -8.37 -5.86
C TRP A 43 -17.29 -9.17 -6.76
N GLY A 44 -16.46 -9.98 -6.18
CA GLY A 44 -15.57 -10.89 -6.94
C GLY A 44 -16.30 -11.96 -7.70
N GLN A 45 -17.57 -12.30 -7.35
CA GLN A 45 -18.39 -13.23 -8.12
C GLN A 45 -19.04 -12.55 -9.36
N HIS A 46 -19.15 -11.23 -9.35
CA HIS A 46 -19.77 -10.41 -10.37
C HIS A 46 -18.84 -9.25 -10.73
N LEU A 47 -17.77 -9.57 -11.50
CA LEU A 47 -16.75 -8.57 -11.84
C LEU A 47 -17.34 -7.43 -12.66
N ASP A 48 -17.11 -6.20 -12.19
CA ASP A 48 -17.51 -4.97 -12.85
C ASP A 48 -16.41 -3.90 -12.70
N TRP A 49 -16.56 -2.79 -13.41
CA TRP A 49 -15.65 -1.65 -13.37
C TRP A 49 -15.95 -0.69 -12.22
N SER A 50 -17.08 -0.81 -11.56
CA SER A 50 -17.47 -0.04 -10.39
C SER A 50 -18.58 -0.74 -9.63
N TYR A 51 -18.62 -0.52 -8.32
CA TYR A 51 -19.69 -0.99 -7.43
C TYR A 51 -20.34 0.20 -6.71
N LEU A 52 -21.45 -0.05 -6.00
CA LEU A 52 -22.26 1.00 -5.39
C LEU A 52 -21.42 1.90 -4.46
N ASP A 53 -20.60 1.30 -3.57
CA ASP A 53 -19.93 2.02 -2.50
C ASP A 53 -18.47 2.37 -2.80
N HIS A 54 -17.79 1.52 -3.59
CA HIS A 54 -16.36 1.63 -3.83
C HIS A 54 -15.94 1.24 -5.25
N PRO A 55 -14.76 1.70 -5.69
CA PRO A 55 -14.12 1.25 -6.92
C PRO A 55 -13.78 -0.25 -6.90
N PRO A 56 -13.42 -0.86 -8.06
CA PRO A 56 -13.49 -2.31 -8.26
C PRO A 56 -12.32 -3.11 -7.68
N MET A 57 -11.21 -2.49 -7.27
CA MET A 57 -9.94 -3.16 -6.92
C MET A 57 -10.13 -4.25 -5.86
N THR A 58 -10.98 -4.03 -4.86
CA THR A 58 -11.23 -4.99 -3.79
C THR A 58 -11.92 -6.25 -4.33
N GLY A 59 -12.93 -6.09 -5.19
CA GLY A 59 -13.59 -7.21 -5.86
C GLY A 59 -12.63 -7.99 -6.77
N TRP A 60 -11.77 -7.28 -7.52
CA TRP A 60 -10.77 -7.93 -8.37
C TRP A 60 -9.72 -8.72 -7.58
N ILE A 61 -9.26 -8.19 -6.46
CA ILE A 61 -8.35 -8.91 -5.55
C ILE A 61 -9.04 -10.14 -4.97
N GLY A 62 -10.27 -9.98 -4.46
CA GLY A 62 -11.08 -11.09 -3.94
C GLY A 62 -11.27 -12.19 -4.99
N TRP A 63 -11.67 -11.82 -6.19
CA TRP A 63 -11.81 -12.74 -7.32
C TRP A 63 -10.51 -13.48 -7.64
N LEU A 64 -9.41 -12.76 -7.82
CA LEU A 64 -8.13 -13.34 -8.23
C LEU A 64 -7.67 -14.42 -7.24
N PHE A 65 -7.66 -14.10 -5.97
CA PHE A 65 -7.13 -15.00 -4.94
C PHE A 65 -8.10 -16.14 -4.61
N SER A 66 -9.41 -15.88 -4.54
CA SER A 66 -10.40 -16.94 -4.30
C SER A 66 -10.52 -17.91 -5.47
N SER A 67 -10.35 -17.46 -6.72
CA SER A 67 -10.34 -18.33 -7.90
C SER A 67 -9.14 -19.29 -7.93
N ILE A 68 -7.98 -18.87 -7.39
CA ILE A 68 -6.76 -19.70 -7.37
C ILE A 68 -6.70 -20.60 -6.15
N PHE A 69 -7.06 -20.08 -4.96
CA PHE A 69 -6.86 -20.73 -3.66
C PHE A 69 -8.15 -21.26 -3.03
N GLY A 70 -9.27 -21.10 -3.74
CA GLY A 70 -10.60 -21.59 -3.33
C GLY A 70 -11.47 -20.49 -2.72
N HIS A 71 -12.79 -20.67 -2.87
CA HIS A 71 -13.83 -19.77 -2.32
C HIS A 71 -14.05 -20.10 -0.82
N ASN A 72 -13.04 -19.77 -0.01
CA ASN A 72 -13.02 -19.97 1.44
C ASN A 72 -12.30 -18.77 2.09
N GLU A 73 -12.32 -18.69 3.41
CA GLU A 73 -11.76 -17.59 4.19
C GLU A 73 -10.28 -17.33 3.87
N PHE A 74 -9.51 -18.39 3.65
CA PHE A 74 -8.09 -18.29 3.30
C PHE A 74 -7.91 -17.65 1.90
N GLY A 75 -8.62 -18.16 0.88
CA GLY A 75 -8.53 -17.63 -0.48
C GLY A 75 -8.92 -16.16 -0.55
N VAL A 76 -9.99 -15.77 0.15
CA VAL A 76 -10.45 -14.37 0.20
C VAL A 76 -9.42 -13.44 0.85
N ARG A 77 -8.73 -13.89 1.90
CA ARG A 77 -7.81 -13.06 2.70
C ARG A 77 -6.36 -13.07 2.23
N LEU A 78 -5.98 -14.03 1.39
CA LEU A 78 -4.57 -14.16 0.97
C LEU A 78 -4.06 -12.91 0.24
N GLY A 79 -4.88 -12.29 -0.62
CA GLY A 79 -4.55 -11.06 -1.32
C GLY A 79 -4.17 -9.91 -0.37
N PRO A 80 -5.06 -9.50 0.54
CA PRO A 80 -4.77 -8.51 1.58
C PRO A 80 -3.53 -8.82 2.42
N ILE A 81 -3.33 -10.08 2.82
CA ILE A 81 -2.15 -10.50 3.61
C ILE A 81 -0.85 -10.28 2.84
N LEU A 82 -0.81 -10.61 1.54
CA LEU A 82 0.36 -10.37 0.70
C LEU A 82 0.62 -8.87 0.48
N ILE A 83 -0.45 -8.10 0.29
CA ILE A 83 -0.38 -6.63 0.21
C ILE A 83 0.22 -6.06 1.50
N ALA A 84 -0.24 -6.52 2.65
CA ALA A 84 0.27 -6.07 3.94
C ALA A 84 1.74 -6.47 4.19
N ALA A 85 2.14 -7.67 3.77
CA ALA A 85 3.54 -8.11 3.83
C ALA A 85 4.43 -7.21 2.95
N LEU A 86 3.99 -6.92 1.71
CA LEU A 86 4.70 -5.98 0.82
C LEU A 86 4.76 -4.58 1.43
N PHE A 87 3.66 -4.08 2.02
CA PHE A 87 3.65 -2.80 2.70
C PHE A 87 4.70 -2.73 3.83
N LEU A 88 4.80 -3.79 4.65
CA LEU A 88 5.82 -3.86 5.72
C LEU A 88 7.24 -3.79 5.18
N VAL A 89 7.52 -4.45 4.06
CA VAL A 89 8.82 -4.38 3.39
C VAL A 89 9.10 -2.96 2.90
N LEU A 90 8.12 -2.35 2.23
CA LEU A 90 8.26 -1.01 1.67
C LEU A 90 8.41 0.07 2.74
N ILE A 91 7.62 0.04 3.82
CA ILE A 91 7.73 1.03 4.90
C ILE A 91 9.08 0.91 5.63
N TYR A 92 9.57 -0.32 5.85
CA TYR A 92 10.91 -0.55 6.40
C TYR A 92 12.00 0.04 5.52
N GLN A 93 11.98 -0.28 4.21
CA GLN A 93 12.98 0.20 3.26
C GLN A 93 12.93 1.72 3.08
N PHE A 94 11.73 2.28 2.98
CA PHE A 94 11.55 3.73 2.80
C PHE A 94 11.99 4.51 4.03
N THR A 95 11.59 4.09 5.22
CA THR A 95 12.02 4.71 6.49
C THR A 95 13.55 4.63 6.65
N ARG A 96 14.14 3.48 6.30
CA ARG A 96 15.59 3.32 6.31
C ARG A 96 16.28 4.30 5.35
N ARG A 97 15.71 4.49 4.15
CA ARG A 97 16.23 5.47 3.19
C ARG A 97 16.16 6.91 3.70
N LEU A 98 15.06 7.27 4.37
CA LEU A 98 14.84 8.62 4.87
C LEU A 98 15.78 8.98 6.04
N TYR A 99 15.98 8.06 6.97
CA TYR A 99 16.66 8.33 8.24
C TYR A 99 18.06 7.71 8.34
N GLY A 100 18.42 6.79 7.44
CA GLY A 100 19.70 6.07 7.49
C GLY A 100 19.87 5.16 8.72
N ASP A 101 18.79 4.90 9.46
CA ASP A 101 18.81 4.12 10.71
C ASP A 101 17.85 2.94 10.66
N ASP A 102 18.42 1.72 10.79
CA ASP A 102 17.67 0.47 10.81
C ASP A 102 16.75 0.33 12.05
N ARG A 103 17.05 1.02 13.18
CA ARG A 103 16.20 0.99 14.37
C ARG A 103 14.91 1.77 14.16
N ILE A 104 15.02 2.94 13.51
CA ILE A 104 13.85 3.76 13.17
C ILE A 104 13.00 3.01 12.15
N ALA A 105 13.62 2.40 11.14
CA ALA A 105 12.93 1.58 10.14
C ALA A 105 12.20 0.38 10.76
N PHE A 106 12.85 -0.34 11.68
CA PHE A 106 12.22 -1.44 12.41
C PHE A 106 11.03 -0.97 13.25
N ARG A 107 11.19 0.15 13.99
CA ARG A 107 10.10 0.71 14.81
C ARG A 107 8.90 1.14 13.96
N ALA A 108 9.12 1.71 12.76
CA ALA A 108 8.04 2.06 11.84
C ALA A 108 7.26 0.82 11.39
N ALA A 109 7.96 -0.26 11.01
CA ALA A 109 7.32 -1.52 10.64
C ALA A 109 6.58 -2.17 11.83
N LEU A 110 7.17 -2.12 13.04
CA LEU A 110 6.55 -2.63 14.26
C LEU A 110 5.27 -1.85 14.59
N LEU A 111 5.32 -0.51 14.56
CA LEU A 111 4.14 0.34 14.82
C LEU A 111 3.01 0.02 13.86
N PHE A 112 3.29 -0.10 12.57
CA PHE A 112 2.29 -0.51 11.58
C PHE A 112 1.66 -1.87 11.92
N SER A 113 2.47 -2.81 12.43
CA SER A 113 2.02 -4.17 12.74
C SER A 113 1.14 -4.25 13.99
N ILE A 114 1.28 -3.32 14.96
CA ILE A 114 0.57 -3.36 16.25
C ILE A 114 -0.59 -2.35 16.36
N ILE A 115 -0.64 -1.31 15.51
CA ILE A 115 -1.75 -0.37 15.50
C ILE A 115 -3.02 -1.10 15.03
N PRO A 116 -4.11 -1.15 15.83
CA PRO A 116 -5.29 -1.98 15.52
C PRO A 116 -5.88 -1.74 14.13
N LEU A 117 -5.97 -0.48 13.71
CA LEU A 117 -6.49 -0.11 12.38
C LEU A 117 -5.73 -0.82 11.25
N PHE A 118 -4.40 -0.86 11.32
CA PHE A 118 -3.56 -1.48 10.30
C PHE A 118 -3.40 -2.98 10.52
N SER A 119 -3.33 -3.45 11.76
CA SER A 119 -3.15 -4.88 12.03
C SER A 119 -4.37 -5.70 11.66
N ILE A 120 -5.58 -5.20 11.96
CA ILE A 120 -6.86 -5.86 11.63
C ILE A 120 -7.17 -5.66 10.13
N GLY A 121 -7.18 -4.42 9.65
CA GLY A 121 -7.48 -4.12 8.25
C GLY A 121 -6.49 -4.73 7.24
N SER A 122 -5.33 -5.20 7.70
CA SER A 122 -4.29 -5.77 6.83
C SER A 122 -4.44 -7.26 6.52
N PHE A 123 -5.41 -7.97 7.11
CA PHE A 123 -5.71 -9.35 6.70
C PHE A 123 -7.14 -9.51 6.19
N MET A 124 -7.99 -8.51 6.33
CA MET A 124 -9.36 -8.51 5.85
C MET A 124 -9.43 -8.05 4.39
N LEU A 125 -10.38 -8.57 3.63
CA LEU A 125 -10.65 -8.09 2.27
C LEU A 125 -11.41 -6.76 2.34
N LEU A 126 -10.66 -5.67 2.45
CA LEU A 126 -11.17 -4.30 2.55
C LEU A 126 -10.46 -3.38 1.54
N PRO A 127 -11.12 -2.30 1.07
CA PRO A 127 -10.51 -1.33 0.14
C PRO A 127 -9.29 -0.60 0.71
N ASP A 128 -9.16 -0.56 2.04
CA ASP A 128 -8.06 0.11 2.74
C ASP A 128 -6.71 -0.60 2.57
N ALA A 129 -6.70 -1.92 2.37
CA ALA A 129 -5.47 -2.67 2.16
C ALA A 129 -4.73 -2.24 0.87
N PRO A 130 -5.34 -2.32 -0.33
CA PRO A 130 -4.69 -1.85 -1.56
C PRO A 130 -4.49 -0.32 -1.57
N LEU A 131 -5.42 0.48 -1.02
CA LEU A 131 -5.24 1.92 -0.89
C LEU A 131 -3.96 2.26 -0.14
N SER A 132 -3.73 1.65 1.03
CA SER A 132 -2.56 1.91 1.87
C SER A 132 -1.26 1.62 1.11
N LEU A 133 -1.22 0.53 0.34
CA LEU A 133 -0.07 0.18 -0.49
C LEU A 133 0.21 1.26 -1.54
N PHE A 134 -0.80 1.66 -2.31
CA PHE A 134 -0.64 2.68 -3.35
C PHE A 134 -0.35 4.06 -2.77
N TRP A 135 -0.87 4.37 -1.59
CA TRP A 135 -0.52 5.58 -0.85
C TRP A 135 0.97 5.62 -0.50
N LEU A 136 1.50 4.54 0.07
CA LEU A 136 2.92 4.44 0.39
C LEU A 136 3.81 4.46 -0.86
N LEU A 137 3.44 3.74 -1.92
CA LEU A 137 4.14 3.76 -3.20
C LEU A 137 4.19 5.17 -3.79
N SER A 138 3.09 5.91 -3.71
CA SER A 138 3.02 7.32 -4.15
C SER A 138 4.00 8.20 -3.40
N LEU A 139 4.07 8.06 -2.07
CA LEU A 139 5.05 8.80 -1.25
C LEU A 139 6.49 8.45 -1.62
N ILE A 140 6.79 7.17 -1.85
CA ILE A 140 8.12 6.71 -2.26
C ILE A 140 8.50 7.30 -3.62
N ILE A 141 7.60 7.24 -4.61
CA ILE A 141 7.86 7.75 -5.96
C ILE A 141 7.98 9.26 -5.93
N PHE A 142 7.09 9.95 -5.23
CA PHE A 142 7.14 11.41 -5.11
C PHE A 142 8.42 11.87 -4.42
N TYR A 143 8.84 11.20 -3.35
CA TYR A 143 10.13 11.45 -2.72
C TYR A 143 11.29 11.33 -3.73
N ARG A 144 11.28 10.28 -4.57
CA ARG A 144 12.29 10.09 -5.62
C ARG A 144 12.25 11.19 -6.68
N ILE A 145 11.06 11.69 -7.06
CA ILE A 145 10.94 12.85 -7.98
C ILE A 145 11.64 14.05 -7.38
N VAL A 146 11.35 14.37 -6.12
CA VAL A 146 11.93 15.51 -5.41
C VAL A 146 13.45 15.36 -5.23
N GLU A 147 13.93 14.16 -4.91
CA GLU A 147 15.35 13.88 -4.66
C GLU A 147 16.17 13.87 -5.96
N SER A 148 15.71 13.17 -7.01
CA SER A 148 16.48 12.93 -8.23
C SER A 148 16.25 13.96 -9.34
N GLY A 149 15.15 14.69 -9.29
CA GLY A 149 14.72 15.56 -10.38
C GLY A 149 14.27 14.83 -11.65
N ASN A 150 14.08 13.51 -11.59
CA ASN A 150 13.68 12.71 -12.76
C ASN A 150 12.19 12.86 -13.07
N GLY A 151 11.88 13.65 -14.11
CA GLY A 151 10.52 13.89 -14.55
C GLY A 151 9.78 12.67 -15.12
N ASN A 152 10.47 11.57 -15.49
CA ASN A 152 9.78 10.38 -15.99
C ASN A 152 9.03 9.64 -14.88
N LEU A 153 9.41 9.85 -13.62
CA LEU A 153 8.72 9.24 -12.48
C LEU A 153 7.29 9.79 -12.28
N TRP A 154 6.92 10.92 -12.90
CA TRP A 154 5.55 11.40 -12.89
C TRP A 154 4.57 10.44 -13.56
N PHE A 155 4.99 9.74 -14.62
CA PHE A 155 4.16 8.70 -15.25
C PHE A 155 3.93 7.51 -14.31
N ALA A 156 4.98 7.06 -13.62
CA ALA A 156 4.86 6.00 -12.63
C ALA A 156 3.95 6.42 -11.45
N LEU A 157 4.07 7.68 -11.02
CA LEU A 157 3.22 8.23 -9.96
C LEU A 157 1.76 8.30 -10.40
N GLY A 158 1.48 8.74 -11.62
CA GLY A 158 0.13 8.75 -12.18
C GLY A 158 -0.50 7.35 -12.23
N VAL A 159 0.23 6.35 -12.74
CA VAL A 159 -0.26 4.96 -12.73
C VAL A 159 -0.59 4.48 -11.31
N VAL A 160 0.27 4.77 -10.34
CA VAL A 160 0.03 4.39 -8.93
C VAL A 160 -1.17 5.14 -8.36
N TRP A 161 -1.38 6.39 -8.72
CA TRP A 161 -2.57 7.16 -8.33
C TRP A 161 -3.84 6.56 -8.93
N GLY A 162 -3.85 6.19 -10.22
CA GLY A 162 -4.98 5.53 -10.85
C GLY A 162 -5.33 4.21 -10.16
N LEU A 163 -4.33 3.37 -9.86
CA LEU A 163 -4.55 2.14 -9.10
C LEU A 163 -5.07 2.41 -7.67
N GLY A 164 -4.59 3.47 -7.03
CA GLY A 164 -5.09 3.92 -5.74
C GLY A 164 -6.55 4.41 -5.81
N MET A 165 -6.91 5.14 -6.88
CA MET A 165 -8.30 5.57 -7.14
C MET A 165 -9.23 4.38 -7.39
N LEU A 166 -8.75 3.36 -8.11
CA LEU A 166 -9.49 2.10 -8.30
C LEU A 166 -9.65 1.31 -6.99
N SER A 167 -8.87 1.62 -5.95
CA SER A 167 -9.01 1.03 -4.62
C SER A 167 -10.00 1.79 -3.74
N LYS A 168 -9.83 3.12 -3.63
CA LYS A 168 -10.70 3.99 -2.83
C LYS A 168 -10.51 5.46 -3.23
N TYR A 169 -11.61 6.21 -3.35
CA TYR A 169 -11.58 7.64 -3.72
C TYR A 169 -10.79 8.53 -2.76
N ASN A 170 -10.52 8.06 -1.55
CA ASN A 170 -9.65 8.75 -0.58
C ASN A 170 -8.25 9.04 -1.14
N MET A 171 -7.81 8.34 -2.20
CA MET A 171 -6.55 8.64 -2.89
C MET A 171 -6.49 10.09 -3.40
N LEU A 172 -7.62 10.71 -3.75
CA LEU A 172 -7.71 12.12 -4.14
C LEU A 172 -7.11 13.06 -3.09
N ALA A 173 -7.21 12.72 -1.81
CA ALA A 173 -6.62 13.54 -0.75
C ALA A 173 -5.08 13.61 -0.87
N LEU A 174 -4.43 12.49 -1.17
CA LEU A 174 -2.97 12.46 -1.37
C LEU A 174 -2.58 13.22 -2.64
N ILE A 175 -3.33 13.04 -3.73
CA ILE A 175 -3.10 13.76 -5.00
C ILE A 175 -3.20 15.27 -4.75
N GLY A 176 -4.24 15.71 -4.02
CA GLY A 176 -4.42 17.10 -3.62
C GLY A 176 -3.28 17.61 -2.73
N CYS A 177 -2.80 16.80 -1.78
CA CYS A 177 -1.65 17.15 -0.93
C CYS A 177 -0.37 17.34 -1.75
N VAL A 178 -0.11 16.49 -2.75
CA VAL A 178 1.05 16.64 -3.65
C VAL A 178 0.91 17.92 -4.48
N GLY A 179 -0.27 18.19 -5.04
CA GLY A 179 -0.55 19.44 -5.75
C GLY A 179 -0.31 20.68 -4.87
N LEU A 180 -0.85 20.65 -3.65
CA LEU A 180 -0.65 21.75 -2.68
C LEU A 180 0.83 21.93 -2.31
N PHE A 181 1.56 20.82 -2.10
CA PHE A 181 3.01 20.88 -1.86
C PHE A 181 3.74 21.59 -3.01
N LEU A 182 3.41 21.27 -4.26
CA LEU A 182 4.05 21.92 -5.41
C LEU A 182 3.75 23.42 -5.48
N VAL A 183 2.53 23.84 -5.13
CA VAL A 183 2.14 25.26 -5.09
C VAL A 183 2.90 26.00 -3.99
N LEU A 184 2.97 25.44 -2.79
CA LEU A 184 3.54 26.10 -1.61
C LEU A 184 5.08 26.06 -1.59
N SER A 185 5.70 25.04 -2.18
CA SER A 185 7.15 24.86 -2.17
C SER A 185 7.84 25.70 -3.25
N ALA A 186 8.47 26.81 -2.88
CA ALA A 186 9.22 27.65 -3.81
C ALA A 186 10.29 26.87 -4.59
N LYS A 187 10.93 25.87 -3.95
CA LYS A 187 11.98 25.03 -4.54
C LYS A 187 11.43 24.06 -5.60
N HIS A 188 10.19 23.58 -5.44
CA HIS A 188 9.63 22.53 -6.30
C HIS A 188 8.49 22.99 -7.21
N ARG A 189 8.10 24.27 -7.10
CA ARG A 189 7.04 24.89 -7.93
C ARG A 189 7.30 24.79 -9.43
N PHE A 190 8.56 24.72 -9.86
CA PHE A 190 8.93 24.57 -11.27
C PHE A 190 8.34 23.32 -11.93
N TRP A 191 7.99 22.28 -11.15
CA TRP A 191 7.31 21.09 -11.66
C TRP A 191 5.95 21.42 -12.27
N LEU A 192 5.24 22.42 -11.78
CA LEU A 192 3.95 22.88 -12.34
C LEU A 192 4.08 23.41 -13.77
N LEU A 193 5.29 23.79 -14.19
CA LEU A 193 5.59 24.25 -15.56
C LEU A 193 6.01 23.08 -16.49
N ARG A 194 6.07 21.86 -16.00
CA ARG A 194 6.52 20.70 -16.75
C ARG A 194 5.33 19.85 -17.22
N MET A 195 5.24 19.62 -18.53
CA MET A 195 4.17 18.79 -19.14
C MET A 195 4.07 17.41 -18.51
N LYS A 196 5.20 16.75 -18.18
CA LYS A 196 5.22 15.41 -17.55
C LYS A 196 4.49 15.37 -16.22
N THR A 197 4.49 16.45 -15.46
CA THR A 197 3.74 16.58 -14.21
C THR A 197 2.24 16.49 -14.47
N TRP A 198 1.73 17.27 -15.41
CA TRP A 198 0.31 17.27 -15.77
C TRP A 198 -0.14 15.95 -16.40
N LEU A 199 0.71 15.33 -17.22
CA LEU A 199 0.43 13.98 -17.73
C LEU A 199 0.35 12.96 -16.61
N GLY A 200 1.19 13.06 -15.58
CA GLY A 200 1.08 12.24 -14.38
C GLY A 200 -0.25 12.44 -13.63
N PHE A 201 -0.69 13.70 -13.46
CA PHE A 201 -1.98 14.02 -12.84
C PHE A 201 -3.18 13.53 -13.68
N LEU A 202 -3.07 13.50 -15.00
CA LEU A 202 -4.14 13.04 -15.90
C LEU A 202 -4.24 11.51 -15.97
N LEU A 203 -3.14 10.80 -15.68
CA LEU A 203 -3.12 9.34 -15.63
C LEU A 203 -3.69 8.76 -14.34
N GLY A 204 -3.75 9.54 -13.26
CA GLY A 204 -4.27 9.15 -11.95
C GLY A 204 -5.68 9.60 -11.74
#